data_21d8b2edc3a2e47050531409a4a15788
#
_entry.id   21d8b2edc3a2e47050531409a4a15788
#
_cell.length_a   1.000
_cell.length_b   1.000
_cell.length_c   1.000
_cell.angle_alpha   90.00
_cell.angle_beta   90.00
_cell.angle_gamma   90.00
#
_symmetry.space_group_name_H-M   'P 1'
#
loop_
_entity.id
_entity.type
_entity.pdbx_description
1 polymer ?
#
loop_
_entity_poly.entity_id
_entity_poly.type
_entity_poly.pdbx_seq_one_letter_code
_entity_poly.pdbx_strand_id
1 'polypeptide(L)'
;GVKLPNPPTPAGSYVPAVKTGNLLFISGQIPMEDGKILFTGKVTDDNLETAQKSARMCAINLLAQMKRELGNLDRVTRIVRLSGFVNSDSEFYQHPKVINAASDLFFEIFGEKGKHSRIAMGVACLPLNSMTEIDAIVEFSE
;
A
#
# COMPACT_ATOMS: atom_id res chain seq x y z
N GLY A 1 0.77 -13.42 12.98
CA GLY A 1 1.00 -12.10 12.99
C GLY A 1 1.99 -11.47 12.02
N VAL A 2 1.56 -10.34 11.48
CA VAL A 2 2.41 -9.51 10.62
C VAL A 2 3.28 -8.63 11.51
N LYS A 3 4.58 -8.63 11.26
CA LYS A 3 5.51 -7.74 11.93
C LYS A 3 5.59 -6.43 11.16
N LEU A 4 5.32 -5.32 11.83
CA LEU A 4 5.35 -4.01 11.19
C LEU A 4 6.74 -3.39 11.32
N PRO A 5 7.32 -2.90 10.19
CA PRO A 5 8.58 -2.17 10.22
C PRO A 5 8.39 -0.75 10.75
N ASN A 6 9.48 -0.03 10.93
CA ASN A 6 9.40 1.42 11.11
C ASN A 6 8.83 2.01 9.81
N PRO A 7 7.85 2.94 9.92
CA PRO A 7 7.28 3.52 8.70
C PRO A 7 8.32 4.30 7.92
N PRO A 8 8.33 4.19 6.59
CA PRO A 8 9.23 4.98 5.75
C PRO A 8 9.01 6.48 5.94
N THR A 9 10.08 7.26 5.84
CA THR A 9 9.98 8.73 5.83
C THR A 9 9.76 9.23 4.41
N PRO A 10 8.99 10.33 4.25
CA PRO A 10 8.75 10.88 2.91
C PRO A 10 10.04 11.34 2.24
N ALA A 11 10.11 11.14 0.92
CA ALA A 11 11.25 11.54 0.09
C ALA A 11 11.04 12.92 -0.56
N GLY A 12 10.08 13.72 -0.10
CA GLY A 12 9.76 15.02 -0.69
C GLY A 12 9.10 15.96 0.30
N SER A 13 8.55 17.05 -0.23
CA SER A 13 7.92 18.11 0.57
C SER A 13 6.48 17.78 0.93
N TYR A 14 6.28 16.70 1.69
CA TYR A 14 4.95 16.28 2.14
C TYR A 14 5.08 15.47 3.42
N VAL A 15 3.93 15.12 4.01
CA VAL A 15 3.88 14.34 5.25
C VAL A 15 3.37 12.92 4.94
N PRO A 16 3.69 11.94 5.81
CA PRO A 16 3.25 10.55 5.56
C PRO A 16 1.75 10.37 5.59
N ALA A 17 1.04 11.18 6.37
CA ALA A 17 -0.40 11.06 6.51
C ALA A 17 -1.03 12.36 6.98
N VAL A 18 -2.30 12.54 6.64
CA VAL A 18 -3.10 13.71 7.03
C VAL A 18 -4.41 13.24 7.64
N LYS A 19 -4.73 13.74 8.83
CA LYS A 19 -6.03 13.51 9.45
C LYS A 19 -6.98 14.64 9.09
N THR A 20 -8.19 14.29 8.65
CA THR A 20 -9.26 15.25 8.37
C THR A 20 -10.55 14.63 8.89
N GLY A 21 -11.10 15.21 9.98
CA GLY A 21 -12.23 14.57 10.66
C GLY A 21 -11.83 13.21 11.20
N ASN A 22 -12.60 12.19 10.84
CA ASN A 22 -12.31 10.81 11.21
C ASN A 22 -11.65 10.02 10.08
N LEU A 23 -11.06 10.72 9.09
CA LEU A 23 -10.37 10.09 7.96
C LEU A 23 -8.87 10.35 8.05
N LEU A 24 -8.11 9.32 7.72
CA LEU A 24 -6.66 9.36 7.61
C LEU A 24 -6.28 9.11 6.16
N PHE A 25 -5.63 10.09 5.54
CA PHE A 25 -5.14 10.00 4.18
C PHE A 25 -3.67 9.67 4.24
N ILE A 26 -3.29 8.50 3.74
CA ILE A 26 -1.90 8.03 3.83
C ILE A 26 -1.25 8.17 2.46
N SER A 27 -0.10 8.84 2.43
CA SER A 27 0.69 9.03 1.21
C SER A 27 1.13 7.69 0.63
N GLY A 28 1.40 7.67 -0.68
CA GLY A 28 1.82 6.46 -1.38
C GLY A 28 3.01 5.78 -0.73
N GLN A 29 2.89 4.47 -0.52
CA GLN A 29 3.95 3.64 0.03
C GLN A 29 4.50 2.74 -1.06
N ILE A 30 5.82 2.65 -1.13
CA ILE A 30 6.54 1.76 -2.05
C ILE A 30 7.10 0.58 -1.23
N PRO A 31 7.59 -0.50 -1.88
CA PRO A 31 8.01 -1.71 -1.16
C PRO A 31 9.37 -1.53 -0.49
N MET A 32 9.42 -0.66 0.50
CA MET A 32 10.63 -0.29 1.21
C MET A 32 10.71 -0.98 2.56
N GLU A 33 11.89 -1.45 2.93
CA GLU A 33 12.18 -1.98 4.26
C GLU A 33 13.58 -1.53 4.65
N ASP A 34 13.70 -0.94 5.83
CA ASP A 34 14.97 -0.44 6.38
C ASP A 34 15.73 0.47 5.40
N GLY A 35 14.98 1.36 4.72
CA GLY A 35 15.54 2.32 3.79
C GLY A 35 15.91 1.78 2.43
N LYS A 36 15.61 0.51 2.15
CA LYS A 36 15.91 -0.14 0.87
C LYS A 36 14.64 -0.54 0.14
N ILE A 37 14.64 -0.36 -1.19
CA ILE A 37 13.56 -0.87 -2.03
C ILE A 37 13.82 -2.35 -2.30
N LEU A 38 12.87 -3.20 -1.95
CA LEU A 38 13.04 -4.65 -2.08
C LEU A 38 12.63 -5.20 -3.45
N PHE A 39 11.72 -4.54 -4.14
CA PHE A 39 11.16 -5.04 -5.39
C PHE A 39 11.18 -3.94 -6.44
N THR A 40 12.02 -4.12 -7.46
CA THR A 40 12.22 -3.11 -8.51
C THR A 40 12.05 -3.72 -9.90
N GLY A 41 11.80 -2.85 -10.87
CA GLY A 41 11.72 -3.22 -12.27
C GLY A 41 10.31 -3.28 -12.80
N LYS A 42 10.18 -3.61 -14.08
CA LYS A 42 8.89 -3.70 -14.75
C LYS A 42 8.17 -4.98 -14.38
N VAL A 43 6.87 -4.85 -14.14
CA VAL A 43 5.99 -5.99 -13.90
C VAL A 43 5.51 -6.51 -15.24
N THR A 44 5.68 -7.82 -15.43
CA THR A 44 5.23 -8.56 -16.61
C THR A 44 4.50 -9.82 -16.16
N ASP A 45 3.95 -10.58 -17.11
CA ASP A 45 3.32 -11.85 -16.77
C ASP A 45 4.30 -12.84 -16.15
N ASP A 46 5.61 -12.68 -16.42
CA ASP A 46 6.65 -13.61 -15.95
C ASP A 46 7.02 -13.40 -14.47
N ASN A 47 6.74 -12.24 -13.89
CA ASN A 47 7.11 -11.95 -12.50
C ASN A 47 5.91 -11.54 -11.62
N LEU A 48 4.74 -12.07 -11.93
CA LEU A 48 3.50 -11.75 -11.22
C LEU A 48 3.62 -12.00 -9.71
N GLU A 49 4.18 -13.14 -9.31
CA GLU A 49 4.33 -13.47 -7.89
C GLU A 49 5.23 -12.46 -7.15
N THR A 50 6.32 -12.05 -7.78
CA THR A 50 7.22 -11.03 -7.20
C THR A 50 6.49 -9.70 -7.05
N ALA A 51 5.69 -9.33 -8.05
CA ALA A 51 4.89 -8.11 -8.00
C ALA A 51 3.85 -8.17 -6.87
N GLN A 52 3.26 -9.32 -6.63
CA GLN A 52 2.33 -9.54 -5.51
C GLN A 52 3.04 -9.34 -4.17
N LYS A 53 4.27 -9.83 -4.03
CA LYS A 53 5.06 -9.60 -2.82
C LYS A 53 5.36 -8.11 -2.62
N SER A 54 5.62 -7.39 -3.72
CA SER A 54 5.80 -5.95 -3.69
C SER A 54 4.55 -5.23 -3.16
N ALA A 55 3.38 -5.57 -3.70
CA ALA A 55 2.11 -4.98 -3.27
C ALA A 55 1.82 -5.28 -1.79
N ARG A 56 2.12 -6.51 -1.33
CA ARG A 56 1.97 -6.87 0.08
C ARG A 56 2.89 -6.01 0.96
N MET A 57 4.13 -5.76 0.54
CA MET A 57 5.05 -4.90 1.28
C MET A 57 4.55 -3.46 1.36
N CYS A 58 3.96 -2.94 0.28
CA CYS A 58 3.32 -1.62 0.31
C CYS A 58 2.20 -1.58 1.35
N ALA A 59 1.37 -2.63 1.42
CA ALA A 59 0.30 -2.73 2.40
C ALA A 59 0.83 -2.78 3.83
N ILE A 60 1.92 -3.49 4.06
CA ILE A 60 2.58 -3.55 5.36
C ILE A 60 3.06 -2.16 5.77
N ASN A 61 3.63 -1.40 4.83
CA ASN A 61 4.05 -0.03 5.10
C ASN A 61 2.85 0.89 5.38
N LEU A 62 1.72 0.69 4.71
CA LEU A 62 0.49 1.40 5.03
C LEU A 62 0.03 1.11 6.46
N LEU A 63 0.07 -0.16 6.89
CA LEU A 63 -0.26 -0.55 8.26
C LEU A 63 0.69 0.11 9.27
N ALA A 64 1.98 0.19 8.95
CA ALA A 64 2.96 0.85 9.81
C ALA A 64 2.65 2.33 9.98
N GLN A 65 2.25 3.01 8.89
CA GLN A 65 1.83 4.42 8.96
C GLN A 65 0.55 4.57 9.79
N MET A 66 -0.43 3.67 9.62
CA MET A 66 -1.66 3.68 10.43
C MET A 66 -1.33 3.57 11.92
N LYS A 67 -0.47 2.63 12.28
CA LYS A 67 -0.08 2.43 13.68
C LYS A 67 0.64 3.64 14.23
N ARG A 68 1.53 4.24 13.46
CA ARG A 68 2.24 5.45 13.87
C ARG A 68 1.29 6.60 14.15
N GLU A 69 0.32 6.82 13.26
CA GLU A 69 -0.60 7.94 13.37
C GLU A 69 -1.69 7.72 14.45
N LEU A 70 -2.15 6.48 14.59
CA LEU A 70 -3.27 6.16 15.47
C LEU A 70 -2.84 5.57 16.82
N GLY A 71 -1.62 5.06 16.92
CA GLY A 71 -1.13 4.39 18.13
C GLY A 71 -1.56 2.94 18.24
N ASN A 72 -2.76 2.60 17.81
CA ASN A 72 -3.31 1.25 17.88
C ASN A 72 -4.18 1.00 16.64
N LEU A 73 -3.94 -0.12 15.96
CA LEU A 73 -4.72 -0.49 14.77
C LEU A 73 -6.18 -0.80 15.10
N ASP A 74 -6.53 -1.07 16.36
CA ASP A 74 -7.92 -1.25 16.78
C ASP A 74 -8.76 0.00 16.56
N ARG A 75 -8.14 1.16 16.41
CA ARG A 75 -8.84 2.40 16.10
C ARG A 75 -9.32 2.50 14.65
N VAL A 76 -8.84 1.61 13.78
CA VAL A 76 -9.31 1.56 12.38
C VAL A 76 -10.74 1.02 12.38
N THR A 77 -11.67 1.81 11.87
CA THR A 77 -13.07 1.40 11.73
C THR A 77 -13.39 0.94 10.32
N ARG A 78 -12.60 1.39 9.33
CA ARG A 78 -12.79 0.97 7.95
C ARG A 78 -11.57 1.34 7.10
N ILE A 79 -11.15 0.44 6.24
CA ILE A 79 -10.31 0.80 5.08
C ILE A 79 -11.29 1.30 4.03
N VAL A 80 -11.17 2.58 3.65
CA VAL A 80 -12.14 3.22 2.77
C VAL A 80 -11.77 3.02 1.31
N ARG A 81 -10.51 3.26 0.97
CA ARG A 81 -10.06 3.21 -0.41
C ARG A 81 -8.58 2.90 -0.51
N LEU A 82 -8.22 2.11 -1.52
CA LEU A 82 -6.84 1.93 -1.96
C LEU A 82 -6.68 2.42 -3.38
N SER A 83 -5.57 3.09 -3.66
CA SER A 83 -5.13 3.35 -5.02
C SER A 83 -3.85 2.56 -5.24
N GLY A 84 -3.90 1.57 -6.11
CA GLY A 84 -2.76 0.70 -6.41
C GLY A 84 -2.19 0.97 -7.79
N PHE A 85 -0.88 1.22 -7.84
CA PHE A 85 -0.16 1.55 -9.07
C PHE A 85 0.90 0.49 -9.33
N VAL A 86 0.96 -0.01 -10.56
CA VAL A 86 1.87 -1.06 -10.97
C VAL A 86 2.80 -0.51 -12.04
N ASN A 87 4.10 -0.63 -11.81
CA ASN A 87 5.13 -0.29 -12.78
C ASN A 87 5.17 -1.39 -13.85
N SER A 88 4.17 -1.40 -14.73
CA SER A 88 3.94 -2.51 -15.65
C SER A 88 4.43 -2.18 -17.05
N ASP A 89 4.78 -3.23 -17.82
CA ASP A 89 5.04 -3.01 -19.23
C ASP A 89 3.71 -2.78 -19.97
N SER A 90 3.78 -2.37 -21.22
CA SER A 90 2.62 -1.95 -22.00
C SER A 90 1.64 -3.09 -22.33
N GLU A 91 2.08 -4.34 -22.19
CA GLU A 91 1.26 -5.51 -22.52
C GLU A 91 0.79 -6.28 -21.28
N PHE A 92 1.04 -5.73 -20.10
CA PHE A 92 0.59 -6.34 -18.84
C PHE A 92 -0.80 -5.80 -18.49
N TYR A 93 -1.75 -6.70 -18.27
CA TYR A 93 -3.15 -6.34 -17.99
C TYR A 93 -3.68 -6.92 -16.68
N GLN A 94 -2.80 -7.50 -15.84
CA GLN A 94 -3.22 -8.18 -14.62
C GLN A 94 -2.99 -7.35 -13.35
N HIS A 95 -3.15 -6.01 -13.46
CA HIS A 95 -2.98 -5.11 -12.32
C HIS A 95 -3.85 -5.51 -11.11
N PRO A 96 -5.14 -5.91 -11.29
CA PRO A 96 -5.94 -6.33 -10.15
C PRO A 96 -5.35 -7.51 -9.39
N LYS A 97 -4.73 -8.47 -10.09
CA LYS A 97 -4.10 -9.63 -9.43
C LYS A 97 -2.91 -9.23 -8.59
N VAL A 98 -2.14 -8.22 -9.03
CA VAL A 98 -1.02 -7.70 -8.26
C VAL A 98 -1.53 -7.04 -6.97
N ILE A 99 -2.47 -6.12 -7.10
CA ILE A 99 -2.96 -5.33 -5.97
C ILE A 99 -3.83 -6.18 -5.02
N ASN A 100 -4.39 -7.29 -5.48
CA ASN A 100 -5.11 -8.22 -4.61
C ASN A 100 -4.27 -8.65 -3.40
N ALA A 101 -2.97 -8.74 -3.54
CA ALA A 101 -2.09 -9.10 -2.41
C ALA A 101 -2.22 -8.11 -1.25
N ALA A 102 -2.39 -6.82 -1.55
CA ALA A 102 -2.64 -5.79 -0.54
C ALA A 102 -4.06 -5.89 0.01
N SER A 103 -5.05 -5.98 -0.87
CA SER A 103 -6.46 -6.07 -0.47
C SER A 103 -6.72 -7.28 0.41
N ASP A 104 -6.14 -8.42 0.05
CA ASP A 104 -6.30 -9.66 0.81
C ASP A 104 -5.69 -9.53 2.20
N LEU A 105 -4.55 -8.85 2.33
CA LEU A 105 -3.92 -8.62 3.62
C LEU A 105 -4.82 -7.78 4.53
N PHE A 106 -5.41 -6.71 4.00
CA PHE A 106 -6.31 -5.87 4.78
C PHE A 106 -7.57 -6.62 5.20
N PHE A 107 -8.09 -7.46 4.32
CA PHE A 107 -9.24 -8.32 4.68
C PHE A 107 -8.85 -9.33 5.76
N GLU A 108 -7.67 -9.93 5.66
CA GLU A 108 -7.18 -10.87 6.66
C GLU A 108 -7.04 -10.22 8.04
N ILE A 109 -6.53 -8.99 8.10
CA ILE A 109 -6.27 -8.29 9.36
C ILE A 109 -7.56 -7.68 9.96
N PHE A 110 -8.38 -7.03 9.14
CA PHE A 110 -9.52 -6.25 9.60
C PHE A 110 -10.88 -6.90 9.36
N GLY A 111 -10.94 -8.01 8.62
CA GLY A 111 -12.21 -8.64 8.27
C GLY A 111 -13.07 -7.70 7.43
N GLU A 112 -14.34 -7.58 7.75
CA GLU A 112 -15.28 -6.73 7.00
C GLU A 112 -14.83 -5.26 6.96
N LYS A 113 -14.17 -4.78 8.00
CA LYS A 113 -13.64 -3.41 8.03
C LYS A 113 -12.53 -3.20 7.01
N GLY A 114 -11.92 -4.26 6.52
CA GLY A 114 -10.86 -4.21 5.51
C GLY A 114 -11.38 -4.10 4.09
N LYS A 115 -12.67 -4.32 3.86
CA LYS A 115 -13.26 -4.22 2.52
C LYS A 115 -13.34 -2.75 2.11
N HIS A 116 -12.81 -2.45 0.95
CA HIS A 116 -12.55 -1.09 0.49
C HIS A 116 -12.91 -0.93 -0.97
N SER A 117 -13.13 0.32 -1.40
CA SER A 117 -13.15 0.66 -2.82
C SER A 117 -11.71 0.77 -3.32
N ARG A 118 -11.49 0.58 -4.61
CA ARG A 118 -10.11 0.57 -5.09
C ARG A 118 -10.02 0.84 -6.58
N ILE A 119 -8.88 1.39 -6.99
CA ILE A 119 -8.43 1.36 -8.38
C ILE A 119 -7.09 0.63 -8.42
N ALA A 120 -6.85 -0.12 -9.50
CA ALA A 120 -5.56 -0.77 -9.76
C ALA A 120 -5.21 -0.49 -11.21
N MET A 121 -4.07 0.16 -11.43
CA MET A 121 -3.70 0.61 -12.77
C MET A 121 -2.20 0.53 -13.00
N GLY A 122 -1.82 0.47 -14.27
CA GLY A 122 -0.43 0.54 -14.68
C GLY A 122 0.02 1.97 -14.87
N VAL A 123 1.29 2.23 -14.61
CA VAL A 123 1.93 3.52 -14.82
C VAL A 123 3.23 3.32 -15.58
N ALA A 124 3.71 4.40 -16.20
CA ALA A 124 4.92 4.36 -17.02
C ALA A 124 6.16 3.99 -16.20
N CYS A 125 6.27 4.48 -14.97
CA CYS A 125 7.34 4.16 -14.04
C CYS A 125 6.93 4.63 -12.64
N LEU A 126 7.66 4.18 -11.62
CA LEU A 126 7.42 4.55 -10.23
C LEU A 126 8.72 5.03 -9.58
N PRO A 127 8.62 5.79 -8.47
CA PRO A 127 9.80 6.26 -7.76
C PRO A 127 10.76 5.12 -7.42
N LEU A 128 12.05 5.35 -7.60
CA LEU A 128 13.12 4.40 -7.31
C LEU A 128 12.94 3.07 -8.06
N ASN A 129 12.26 3.12 -9.20
CA ASN A 129 11.97 1.95 -10.03
C ASN A 129 11.21 0.85 -9.27
N SER A 130 10.42 1.23 -8.26
CA SER A 130 9.65 0.24 -7.50
C SER A 130 8.60 -0.43 -8.38
N MET A 131 8.29 -1.69 -8.06
CA MET A 131 7.30 -2.46 -8.82
C MET A 131 5.88 -1.98 -8.60
N THR A 132 5.58 -1.53 -7.38
CA THR A 132 4.22 -1.10 -7.02
C THR A 132 4.29 0.10 -6.08
N GLU A 133 3.18 0.83 -6.02
CA GLU A 133 2.97 1.90 -5.04
C GLU A 133 1.48 1.91 -4.68
N ILE A 134 1.17 2.08 -3.40
CA ILE A 134 -0.23 2.05 -2.93
C ILE A 134 -0.44 3.16 -1.90
N ASP A 135 -1.50 3.96 -2.07
CA ASP A 135 -1.96 4.87 -1.05
C ASP A 135 -3.30 4.40 -0.48
N ALA A 136 -3.73 5.01 0.60
CA ALA A 136 -4.96 4.57 1.28
C ALA A 136 -5.67 5.72 1.96
N ILE A 137 -7.00 5.57 2.06
CA ILE A 137 -7.86 6.39 2.92
C ILE A 137 -8.46 5.45 3.95
N VAL A 138 -8.32 5.81 5.22
CA VAL A 138 -8.72 4.99 6.36
C VAL A 138 -9.63 5.81 7.28
N GLU A 139 -10.71 5.18 7.74
CA GLU A 139 -11.57 5.78 8.77
C GLU A 139 -11.14 5.26 10.13
N PHE A 140 -11.16 6.12 11.13
CA PHE A 140 -10.74 5.75 12.47
C PHE A 140 -11.66 6.34 13.53
N SER A 141 -11.62 5.75 14.73
CA SER A 141 -12.32 6.25 15.90
C SER A 141 -11.32 6.87 16.88
N GLU A 142 -11.84 7.70 17.76
CA GLU A 142 -11.06 8.29 18.84
C GLU A 142 -10.63 7.26 19.91
#